data_fa602553bdaef274c3fd1e34aa0478b9
#
_entry.id   fa602553bdaef274c3fd1e34aa0478b9
#
_cell.length_a   1.000
_cell.length_b   1.000
_cell.length_c   1.000
_cell.angle_alpha   90.00
_cell.angle_beta   90.00
_cell.angle_gamma   90.00
#
_symmetry.space_group_name_H-M   'P 1'
#
loop_
_entity.id
_entity.type
_entity.pdbx_description
1 polymer ?
#
loop_
_entity_poly.entity_id
_entity_poly.type
_entity_poly.pdbx_seq_one_letter_code
_entity_poly.pdbx_strand_id
1 'polypeptide(L)'
;MYKDKKVLLIGGGGTLGTYIAKELLSLGCFVDIICPEDKVSDNEKLRFFKEYATFEFLSELLSKERYDGIVNLILYRTLEEYKPIHKLLSENTQHLIFTSSYRVYADLQHPITEDAPHLLDVIKDGEFLRTEDYALPKSKCEKFLREESETKNWTIIRPVISFSDKRLDVVTVSGHEVVDAAKTGQTVLLPAAARNLTAGLDWAGNSGKLIANLLFKKECFGEAYTISTGQNLTWEQVADIYTRLLGVKFRWISTEEFVKTGHGIYILFFDRLYDRKIDSSKVLKATGLKAEDITSIEDGIKIELENVKKQS
;
A
#
# COMPACT_ATOMS: atom_id res chain seq x y z
N MET A 1 -21.89 12.68 0.97
CA MET A 1 -21.16 12.10 -0.19
C MET A 1 -21.06 10.58 -0.06
N TYR A 2 -20.66 10.04 1.10
CA TYR A 2 -20.36 8.60 1.32
C TYR A 2 -21.57 7.77 1.80
N LYS A 3 -22.48 8.39 2.59
CA LYS A 3 -23.59 7.69 3.21
C LYS A 3 -24.40 6.88 2.17
N ASP A 4 -24.63 5.62 2.48
CA ASP A 4 -25.39 4.64 1.69
C ASP A 4 -24.78 4.30 0.31
N LYS A 5 -23.55 4.77 0.01
CA LYS A 5 -22.78 4.35 -1.16
C LYS A 5 -22.30 2.92 -1.01
N LYS A 6 -22.29 2.16 -2.10
CA LYS A 6 -21.82 0.78 -2.13
C LYS A 6 -20.45 0.68 -2.78
N VAL A 7 -19.47 0.13 -2.06
CA VAL A 7 -18.07 0.01 -2.52
C VAL A 7 -17.65 -1.46 -2.56
N LEU A 8 -17.00 -1.84 -3.65
CA LEU A 8 -16.38 -3.16 -3.81
C LEU A 8 -14.86 -3.05 -3.62
N LEU A 9 -14.30 -3.84 -2.72
CA LEU A 9 -12.85 -4.00 -2.53
C LEU A 9 -12.42 -5.34 -3.13
N ILE A 10 -11.72 -5.32 -4.24
CA ILE A 10 -11.21 -6.52 -4.93
C ILE A 10 -9.83 -6.86 -4.39
N GLY A 11 -9.65 -8.05 -3.80
CA GLY A 11 -8.43 -8.43 -3.08
C GLY A 11 -8.30 -7.76 -1.71
N GLY A 12 -9.43 -7.37 -1.11
CA GLY A 12 -9.48 -6.58 0.13
C GLY A 12 -9.25 -7.37 1.43
N GLY A 13 -8.89 -8.66 1.38
CA GLY A 13 -8.64 -9.48 2.57
C GLY A 13 -7.38 -9.12 3.37
N GLY A 14 -6.43 -8.39 2.75
CA GLY A 14 -5.16 -7.99 3.35
C GLY A 14 -5.22 -6.72 4.20
N THR A 15 -4.04 -6.26 4.63
CA THR A 15 -3.85 -5.06 5.45
C THR A 15 -4.57 -3.84 4.91
N LEU A 16 -4.25 -3.45 3.68
CA LEU A 16 -4.77 -2.22 3.09
C LEU A 16 -6.29 -2.25 2.94
N GLY A 17 -6.85 -3.37 2.42
CA GLY A 17 -8.29 -3.54 2.27
C GLY A 17 -9.03 -3.49 3.61
N THR A 18 -8.46 -4.06 4.67
CA THR A 18 -9.04 -4.00 6.02
C THR A 18 -9.21 -2.56 6.51
N TYR A 19 -8.18 -1.71 6.35
CA TYR A 19 -8.25 -0.33 6.82
C TYR A 19 -9.07 0.58 5.90
N ILE A 20 -9.09 0.31 4.58
CA ILE A 20 -10.02 0.99 3.66
C ILE A 20 -11.47 0.67 4.04
N ALA A 21 -11.79 -0.61 4.30
CA ALA A 21 -13.12 -1.03 4.71
C ALA A 21 -13.56 -0.37 6.03
N LYS A 22 -12.67 -0.33 7.04
CA LYS A 22 -12.95 0.35 8.32
C LYS A 22 -13.32 1.82 8.11
N GLU A 23 -12.56 2.53 7.29
CA GLU A 23 -12.85 3.94 7.01
C GLU A 23 -14.15 4.12 6.23
N LEU A 24 -14.39 3.34 5.17
CA LEU A 24 -15.63 3.41 4.39
C LEU A 24 -16.87 3.13 5.23
N LEU A 25 -16.80 2.15 6.13
CA LEU A 25 -17.88 1.85 7.07
C LEU A 25 -18.14 3.03 8.02
N SER A 26 -17.09 3.66 8.54
CA SER A 26 -17.20 4.86 9.40
C SER A 26 -17.86 6.04 8.67
N LEU A 27 -17.60 6.16 7.36
CA LEU A 27 -18.22 7.15 6.47
C LEU A 27 -19.67 6.79 6.08
N GLY A 28 -20.17 5.61 6.49
CA GLY A 28 -21.54 5.15 6.27
C GLY A 28 -21.76 4.36 4.99
N CYS A 29 -20.72 3.94 4.30
CA CYS A 29 -20.82 3.10 3.11
C CYS A 29 -21.23 1.65 3.44
N PHE A 30 -21.79 0.96 2.44
CA PHE A 30 -21.82 -0.50 2.36
C PHE A 30 -20.54 -0.99 1.68
N VAL A 31 -19.92 -2.01 2.22
CA VAL A 31 -18.64 -2.51 1.71
C VAL A 31 -18.72 -4.01 1.42
N ASP A 32 -18.46 -4.37 0.18
CA ASP A 32 -18.29 -5.76 -0.23
C ASP A 32 -16.80 -6.04 -0.48
N ILE A 33 -16.29 -7.16 0.01
CA ILE A 33 -14.88 -7.55 -0.12
C ILE A 33 -14.79 -8.90 -0.80
N ILE A 34 -14.04 -8.97 -1.90
CA ILE A 34 -13.65 -10.23 -2.53
C ILE A 34 -12.26 -10.61 -2.02
N CYS A 35 -12.14 -11.79 -1.42
CA CYS A 35 -10.87 -12.35 -0.97
C CYS A 35 -10.97 -13.89 -0.84
N PRO A 36 -9.86 -14.64 -1.00
CA PRO A 36 -9.87 -16.10 -0.91
C PRO A 36 -10.03 -16.61 0.52
N GLU A 37 -9.78 -15.77 1.53
CA GLU A 37 -9.88 -16.15 2.93
C GLU A 37 -11.34 -16.26 3.36
N ASP A 38 -11.61 -17.22 4.25
CA ASP A 38 -12.91 -17.38 4.89
C ASP A 38 -13.08 -16.33 5.99
N LYS A 39 -13.85 -15.29 5.70
CA LYS A 39 -14.13 -14.16 6.61
C LYS A 39 -15.63 -13.94 6.71
N VAL A 40 -16.06 -13.61 7.91
CA VAL A 40 -17.44 -13.24 8.21
C VAL A 40 -17.46 -11.90 8.95
N SER A 41 -18.58 -11.21 8.94
CA SER A 41 -18.78 -9.97 9.68
C SER A 41 -20.16 -9.94 10.29
N ASP A 42 -20.25 -9.45 11.54
CA ASP A 42 -21.52 -9.16 12.21
C ASP A 42 -22.04 -7.76 11.83
N ASN A 43 -21.29 -6.98 11.06
CA ASN A 43 -21.71 -5.67 10.57
C ASN A 43 -22.54 -5.84 9.30
N GLU A 44 -23.81 -5.49 9.34
CA GLU A 44 -24.76 -5.59 8.21
C GLU A 44 -24.31 -4.80 6.95
N LYS A 45 -23.41 -3.83 7.11
CA LYS A 45 -22.85 -3.04 6.01
C LYS A 45 -21.56 -3.65 5.44
N LEU A 46 -21.06 -4.78 5.94
CA LEU A 46 -19.83 -5.43 5.49
C LEU A 46 -20.10 -6.88 5.08
N ARG A 47 -19.87 -7.19 3.81
CA ARG A 47 -20.03 -8.54 3.26
C ARG A 47 -18.72 -9.04 2.65
N PHE A 48 -18.40 -10.30 2.87
CA PHE A 48 -17.26 -10.99 2.25
C PHE A 48 -17.75 -12.01 1.22
N PHE A 49 -17.04 -12.02 0.08
CA PHE A 49 -17.11 -13.10 -0.91
C PHE A 49 -15.81 -13.89 -0.83
N LYS A 50 -15.90 -15.16 -0.42
CA LYS A 50 -14.77 -16.11 -0.38
C LYS A 50 -14.52 -16.63 -1.79
N GLU A 51 -13.93 -15.79 -2.63
CA GLU A 51 -13.72 -16.07 -4.05
C GLU A 51 -12.42 -15.47 -4.56
N TYR A 52 -11.91 -16.03 -5.66
CA TYR A 52 -10.89 -15.38 -6.47
C TYR A 52 -11.56 -14.40 -7.43
N ALA A 53 -10.96 -13.24 -7.61
CA ALA A 53 -11.48 -12.18 -8.49
C ALA A 53 -11.18 -12.49 -9.97
N THR A 54 -11.69 -13.62 -10.49
CA THR A 54 -11.59 -13.99 -11.90
C THR A 54 -12.51 -13.11 -12.75
N PHE A 55 -12.24 -13.06 -14.05
CA PHE A 55 -13.08 -12.30 -14.98
C PHE A 55 -14.54 -12.80 -14.97
N GLU A 56 -14.73 -14.12 -14.91
CA GLU A 56 -16.04 -14.77 -14.88
C GLU A 56 -16.83 -14.39 -13.65
N PHE A 57 -16.20 -14.53 -12.44
CA PHE A 57 -16.84 -14.18 -11.18
C PHE A 57 -17.19 -12.69 -11.13
N LEU A 58 -16.27 -11.81 -11.53
CA LEU A 58 -16.51 -10.37 -11.56
C LEU A 58 -17.62 -10.01 -12.54
N SER A 59 -17.67 -10.62 -13.71
CA SER A 59 -18.73 -10.41 -14.70
C SER A 59 -20.10 -10.84 -14.15
N GLU A 60 -20.18 -11.98 -13.49
CA GLU A 60 -21.41 -12.46 -12.87
C GLU A 60 -21.85 -11.54 -11.72
N LEU A 61 -20.94 -11.16 -10.84
CA LEU A 61 -21.24 -10.26 -9.70
C LEU A 61 -21.75 -8.90 -10.21
N LEU A 62 -21.06 -8.28 -11.15
CA LEU A 62 -21.39 -6.95 -11.67
C LEU A 62 -22.65 -6.95 -12.54
N SER A 63 -23.09 -8.10 -13.07
CA SER A 63 -24.39 -8.23 -13.72
C SER A 63 -25.57 -8.16 -12.75
N LYS A 64 -25.35 -8.54 -11.49
CA LYS A 64 -26.38 -8.61 -10.44
C LYS A 64 -26.35 -7.44 -9.46
N GLU A 65 -25.16 -6.87 -9.28
CA GLU A 65 -24.90 -5.86 -8.25
C GLU A 65 -24.32 -4.58 -8.87
N ARG A 66 -24.71 -3.43 -8.32
CA ARG A 66 -24.16 -2.12 -8.73
C ARG A 66 -23.30 -1.55 -7.62
N TYR A 67 -22.14 -1.04 -8.00
CA TYR A 67 -21.19 -0.39 -7.07
C TYR A 67 -20.94 1.05 -7.48
N ASP A 68 -21.04 1.97 -6.52
CA ASP A 68 -20.70 3.37 -6.75
C ASP A 68 -19.19 3.55 -6.89
N GLY A 69 -18.41 2.77 -6.15
CA GLY A 69 -16.94 2.77 -6.21
C GLY A 69 -16.36 1.37 -6.18
N ILE A 70 -15.26 1.17 -6.88
CA ILE A 70 -14.48 -0.07 -6.84
C ILE A 70 -13.03 0.27 -6.51
N VAL A 71 -12.43 -0.43 -5.53
CA VAL A 71 -11.00 -0.35 -5.24
C VAL A 71 -10.36 -1.69 -5.60
N ASN A 72 -9.54 -1.68 -6.65
CA ASN A 72 -8.86 -2.86 -7.15
C ASN A 72 -7.45 -2.95 -6.55
N LEU A 73 -7.26 -3.90 -5.62
CA LEU A 73 -6.02 -4.12 -4.88
C LEU A 73 -5.16 -5.25 -5.48
N ILE A 74 -5.60 -5.85 -6.59
CA ILE A 74 -4.92 -6.98 -7.22
C ILE A 74 -3.63 -6.54 -7.94
N LEU A 75 -2.63 -7.42 -7.92
CA LEU A 75 -1.46 -7.34 -8.77
C LEU A 75 -1.73 -8.14 -10.07
N TYR A 76 -1.71 -7.46 -11.20
CA TYR A 76 -1.71 -8.08 -12.53
C TYR A 76 -0.27 -8.12 -13.05
N ARG A 77 0.17 -9.29 -13.52
CA ARG A 77 1.55 -9.46 -13.99
C ARG A 77 1.73 -9.03 -15.43
N THR A 78 0.65 -9.07 -16.22
CA THR A 78 0.64 -8.69 -17.62
C THR A 78 -0.50 -7.72 -17.97
N LEU A 79 -0.38 -7.02 -19.09
CA LEU A 79 -1.46 -6.15 -19.58
C LEU A 79 -2.62 -6.96 -20.15
N GLU A 80 -2.35 -8.16 -20.66
CA GLU A 80 -3.35 -9.09 -21.16
C GLU A 80 -4.32 -9.51 -20.05
N GLU A 81 -3.83 -9.71 -18.84
CA GLU A 81 -4.67 -9.95 -17.65
C GLU A 81 -5.43 -8.69 -17.23
N TYR A 82 -4.79 -7.52 -17.29
CA TYR A 82 -5.33 -6.29 -16.72
C TYR A 82 -6.39 -5.63 -17.60
N LYS A 83 -6.15 -5.52 -18.91
CA LYS A 83 -7.02 -4.77 -19.84
C LYS A 83 -8.50 -5.20 -19.80
N PRO A 84 -8.84 -6.50 -19.88
CA PRO A 84 -10.25 -6.92 -19.83
C PRO A 84 -10.88 -6.66 -18.47
N ILE A 85 -10.14 -6.83 -17.37
CA ILE A 85 -10.62 -6.52 -16.03
C ILE A 85 -10.86 -5.01 -15.88
N HIS A 86 -9.91 -4.18 -16.30
CA HIS A 86 -10.10 -2.73 -16.25
C HIS A 86 -11.35 -2.28 -16.99
N LYS A 87 -11.55 -2.77 -18.22
CA LYS A 87 -12.74 -2.46 -19.01
C LYS A 87 -14.02 -2.83 -18.27
N LEU A 88 -14.10 -4.09 -17.80
CA LEU A 88 -15.25 -4.57 -17.04
C LEU A 88 -15.55 -3.71 -15.80
N LEU A 89 -14.51 -3.38 -15.01
CA LEU A 89 -14.69 -2.61 -13.78
C LEU A 89 -15.08 -1.15 -14.07
N SER A 90 -14.40 -0.49 -15.01
CA SER A 90 -14.64 0.92 -15.31
C SER A 90 -16.01 1.18 -15.92
N GLU A 91 -16.57 0.24 -16.67
CA GLU A 91 -17.92 0.31 -17.25
C GLU A 91 -19.03 0.07 -16.20
N ASN A 92 -18.69 -0.57 -15.05
CA ASN A 92 -19.66 -0.96 -14.02
C ASN A 92 -19.54 -0.21 -12.70
N THR A 93 -18.82 0.92 -12.68
CA THR A 93 -18.71 1.79 -11.50
C THR A 93 -18.65 3.26 -11.87
N GLN A 94 -18.99 4.13 -10.91
CA GLN A 94 -18.80 5.58 -11.08
C GLN A 94 -17.34 5.99 -10.86
N HIS A 95 -16.60 5.27 -9.99
CA HIS A 95 -15.20 5.57 -9.66
C HIS A 95 -14.41 4.29 -9.41
N LEU A 96 -13.37 4.06 -10.21
CA LEU A 96 -12.44 2.93 -10.08
C LEU A 96 -11.11 3.41 -9.51
N ILE A 97 -10.70 2.88 -8.36
CA ILE A 97 -9.33 3.07 -7.85
C ILE A 97 -8.47 1.86 -8.25
N PHE A 98 -7.39 2.12 -8.96
CA PHE A 98 -6.35 1.14 -9.29
C PHE A 98 -5.18 1.28 -8.33
N THR A 99 -4.80 0.19 -7.67
CA THR A 99 -3.69 0.18 -6.73
C THR A 99 -2.38 -0.15 -7.44
N SER A 100 -1.55 0.86 -7.59
CA SER A 100 -0.15 0.77 -7.98
C SER A 100 0.75 0.64 -6.73
N SER A 101 1.92 1.26 -6.74
CA SER A 101 2.86 1.26 -5.62
C SER A 101 3.84 2.43 -5.76
N TYR A 102 4.31 3.00 -4.65
CA TYR A 102 5.41 3.95 -4.64
C TYR A 102 6.72 3.35 -5.22
N ARG A 103 6.83 2.03 -5.27
CA ARG A 103 7.99 1.34 -5.87
C ARG A 103 8.12 1.56 -7.38
N VAL A 104 7.12 2.14 -8.05
CA VAL A 104 7.27 2.55 -9.46
C VAL A 104 8.21 3.72 -9.64
N TYR A 105 8.48 4.51 -8.61
CA TYR A 105 9.38 5.64 -8.68
C TYR A 105 10.85 5.23 -8.68
N ALA A 106 11.63 5.89 -9.54
CA ALA A 106 13.08 5.85 -9.48
C ALA A 106 13.62 6.72 -8.33
N ASP A 107 14.87 6.46 -7.90
CA ASP A 107 15.56 7.24 -6.87
C ASP A 107 16.32 8.43 -7.49
N LEU A 108 15.59 9.31 -8.20
CA LEU A 108 16.16 10.42 -8.96
C LEU A 108 15.64 11.80 -8.59
N GLN A 109 14.58 11.87 -7.78
CA GLN A 109 13.96 13.13 -7.36
C GLN A 109 13.52 13.05 -5.90
N HIS A 110 13.89 14.07 -5.12
CA HIS A 110 13.50 14.23 -3.71
C HIS A 110 13.09 15.68 -3.42
N PRO A 111 11.94 15.94 -2.77
CA PRO A 111 10.92 14.93 -2.44
C PRO A 111 10.28 14.34 -3.72
N ILE A 112 9.81 13.09 -3.59
CA ILE A 112 9.10 12.38 -4.65
C ILE A 112 7.70 12.97 -4.78
N THR A 113 7.37 13.47 -5.98
CA THR A 113 6.02 13.88 -6.40
C THR A 113 5.41 12.84 -7.34
N GLU A 114 4.13 12.99 -7.69
CA GLU A 114 3.46 12.08 -8.64
C GLU A 114 4.06 12.09 -10.05
N ASP A 115 4.77 13.17 -10.41
CA ASP A 115 5.44 13.33 -11.70
C ASP A 115 6.92 12.90 -11.67
N ALA A 116 7.41 12.37 -10.54
CA ALA A 116 8.78 11.87 -10.44
C ALA A 116 9.04 10.72 -11.43
N PRO A 117 10.28 10.60 -11.94
CA PRO A 117 10.65 9.57 -12.90
C PRO A 117 10.31 8.16 -12.42
N HIS A 118 9.77 7.33 -13.31
CA HIS A 118 9.47 5.93 -13.03
C HIS A 118 10.67 5.02 -13.32
N LEU A 119 10.79 3.94 -12.54
CA LEU A 119 11.80 2.90 -12.78
C LEU A 119 11.73 2.35 -14.21
N LEU A 120 10.52 2.12 -14.72
CA LEU A 120 10.31 1.59 -16.08
C LEU A 120 10.97 2.44 -17.17
N ASP A 121 11.05 3.77 -16.96
CA ASP A 121 11.56 4.70 -17.95
C ASP A 121 13.08 4.90 -17.89
N VAL A 122 13.71 4.60 -16.74
CA VAL A 122 15.11 4.95 -16.50
C VAL A 122 16.02 3.73 -16.27
N ILE A 123 15.48 2.59 -15.84
CA ILE A 123 16.25 1.41 -15.53
C ILE A 123 16.78 0.75 -16.81
N LYS A 124 18.07 0.42 -16.82
CA LYS A 124 18.73 -0.27 -17.94
C LYS A 124 19.24 -1.65 -17.56
N ASP A 125 19.13 -2.04 -16.30
CA ASP A 125 19.53 -3.34 -15.82
C ASP A 125 18.64 -4.44 -16.42
N GLY A 126 19.21 -5.25 -17.30
CA GLY A 126 18.50 -6.32 -18.01
C GLY A 126 18.03 -7.46 -17.09
N GLU A 127 18.74 -7.71 -15.98
CA GLU A 127 18.33 -8.71 -15.00
C GLU A 127 17.12 -8.20 -14.20
N PHE A 128 17.18 -6.97 -13.71
CA PHE A 128 16.06 -6.32 -13.06
C PHE A 128 14.81 -6.31 -13.97
N LEU A 129 14.95 -5.90 -15.22
CA LEU A 129 13.83 -5.86 -16.18
C LEU A 129 13.18 -7.23 -16.42
N ARG A 130 13.94 -8.33 -16.29
CA ARG A 130 13.42 -9.70 -16.44
C ARG A 130 12.80 -10.25 -15.16
N THR A 131 13.30 -9.85 -14.01
CA THR A 131 12.99 -10.48 -12.71
C THR A 131 12.07 -9.64 -11.85
N GLU A 132 11.97 -8.32 -12.07
CA GLU A 132 11.05 -7.47 -11.32
C GLU A 132 9.61 -7.73 -11.76
N ASP A 133 8.88 -8.44 -10.93
CA ASP A 133 7.51 -8.89 -11.18
C ASP A 133 6.45 -8.14 -10.38
N TYR A 134 6.81 -7.03 -9.75
CA TYR A 134 5.91 -6.21 -8.94
C TYR A 134 5.82 -4.75 -9.42
N ALA A 135 6.92 -3.98 -9.36
CA ALA A 135 6.90 -2.56 -9.71
C ALA A 135 6.72 -2.33 -11.22
N LEU A 136 7.39 -3.13 -12.06
CA LEU A 136 7.29 -2.97 -13.51
C LEU A 136 5.90 -3.32 -14.06
N PRO A 137 5.23 -4.42 -13.68
CA PRO A 137 3.84 -4.66 -14.04
C PRO A 137 2.90 -3.53 -13.62
N LYS A 138 3.04 -3.01 -12.40
CA LYS A 138 2.25 -1.85 -11.93
C LYS A 138 2.48 -0.61 -12.80
N SER A 139 3.75 -0.31 -13.13
CA SER A 139 4.10 0.81 -14.00
C SER A 139 3.51 0.67 -15.41
N LYS A 140 3.53 -0.54 -15.98
CA LYS A 140 2.89 -0.82 -17.29
C LYS A 140 1.37 -0.62 -17.25
N CYS A 141 0.70 -1.06 -16.17
CA CYS A 141 -0.73 -0.81 -15.98
C CYS A 141 -1.05 0.69 -15.87
N GLU A 142 -0.22 1.46 -15.15
CA GLU A 142 -0.38 2.92 -15.08
C GLU A 142 -0.24 3.59 -16.46
N LYS A 143 0.76 3.16 -17.23
CA LYS A 143 0.96 3.67 -18.60
C LYS A 143 -0.27 3.40 -19.47
N PHE A 144 -0.78 2.17 -19.46
CA PHE A 144 -2.03 1.83 -20.15
C PHE A 144 -3.20 2.73 -19.72
N LEU A 145 -3.40 2.96 -18.42
CA LEU A 145 -4.48 3.83 -17.93
C LEU A 145 -4.39 5.25 -18.46
N ARG A 146 -3.17 5.81 -18.53
CA ARG A 146 -2.94 7.18 -18.99
C ARG A 146 -3.08 7.35 -20.49
N GLU A 147 -2.57 6.39 -21.27
CA GLU A 147 -2.39 6.50 -22.73
C GLU A 147 -3.47 5.80 -23.54
N GLU A 148 -3.98 4.64 -23.08
CA GLU A 148 -4.84 3.77 -23.86
C GLU A 148 -6.27 3.61 -23.31
N SER A 149 -6.51 3.93 -22.02
CA SER A 149 -7.84 3.75 -21.42
C SER A 149 -8.87 4.69 -22.04
N GLU A 150 -9.97 4.10 -22.52
CA GLU A 150 -11.11 4.83 -23.09
C GLU A 150 -11.92 5.61 -22.06
N THR A 151 -11.83 5.20 -20.78
CA THR A 151 -12.52 5.86 -19.65
C THR A 151 -11.56 6.70 -18.84
N LYS A 152 -12.08 7.71 -18.13
CA LYS A 152 -11.29 8.54 -17.21
C LYS A 152 -11.83 8.51 -15.76
N ASN A 153 -12.81 7.65 -15.45
CA ASN A 153 -13.36 7.48 -14.11
C ASN A 153 -12.47 6.64 -13.18
N TRP A 154 -11.18 6.58 -13.45
CA TRP A 154 -10.18 5.89 -12.64
C TRP A 154 -9.28 6.86 -11.87
N THR A 155 -8.75 6.40 -10.75
CA THR A 155 -7.68 7.05 -9.98
C THR A 155 -6.61 6.02 -9.68
N ILE A 156 -5.34 6.37 -9.91
CA ILE A 156 -4.19 5.57 -9.54
C ILE A 156 -3.78 5.93 -8.11
N ILE A 157 -3.60 4.93 -7.25
CA ILE A 157 -2.98 5.13 -5.94
C ILE A 157 -1.64 4.41 -5.87
N ARG A 158 -0.64 5.06 -5.26
CA ARG A 158 0.71 4.54 -5.05
C ARG A 158 1.02 4.48 -3.54
N PRO A 159 0.50 3.46 -2.81
CA PRO A 159 0.78 3.36 -1.39
C PRO A 159 2.27 3.18 -1.13
N VAL A 160 2.78 3.87 -0.10
CA VAL A 160 4.05 3.56 0.54
C VAL A 160 3.94 2.25 1.33
N ILE A 161 4.96 1.83 2.07
CA ILE A 161 4.85 0.67 2.95
C ILE A 161 3.76 0.92 3.98
N SER A 162 2.57 0.36 3.75
CA SER A 162 1.46 0.45 4.70
C SER A 162 1.62 -0.63 5.75
N PHE A 163 2.15 -0.26 6.93
CA PHE A 163 2.40 -1.23 8.00
C PHE A 163 1.16 -1.51 8.85
N SER A 164 1.09 -2.73 9.38
CA SER A 164 0.07 -3.22 10.30
C SER A 164 0.64 -4.34 11.17
N ASP A 165 -0.20 -4.95 12.03
CA ASP A 165 0.12 -6.18 12.79
C ASP A 165 0.75 -7.30 11.94
N LYS A 166 0.39 -7.37 10.65
CA LYS A 166 0.92 -8.36 9.70
C LYS A 166 2.25 -7.95 9.06
N ARG A 167 2.66 -6.69 9.22
CA ARG A 167 3.86 -6.15 8.60
C ARG A 167 4.43 -5.00 9.42
N LEU A 168 5.31 -5.32 10.34
CA LEU A 168 6.03 -4.39 11.22
C LEU A 168 7.54 -4.42 10.94
N ASP A 169 7.91 -4.49 9.64
CA ASP A 169 9.30 -4.68 9.22
C ASP A 169 10.15 -3.44 9.51
N VAL A 170 11.41 -3.66 9.89
CA VAL A 170 12.44 -2.62 9.97
C VAL A 170 13.49 -2.91 8.89
N VAL A 171 13.57 -2.05 7.90
CA VAL A 171 14.29 -2.27 6.63
C VAL A 171 13.72 -3.53 5.94
N THR A 172 14.42 -4.65 6.03
CA THR A 172 14.00 -5.96 5.48
C THR A 172 13.88 -7.03 6.56
N VAL A 173 14.14 -6.70 7.82
CA VAL A 173 13.96 -7.62 8.95
C VAL A 173 12.49 -7.63 9.36
N SER A 174 11.90 -8.81 9.46
CA SER A 174 10.48 -8.95 9.76
C SER A 174 10.12 -8.45 11.14
N GLY A 175 8.89 -7.92 11.30
CA GLY A 175 8.39 -7.49 12.60
C GLY A 175 8.38 -8.61 13.65
N HIS A 176 8.16 -9.87 13.25
CA HIS A 176 8.25 -11.01 14.14
C HIS A 176 9.65 -11.19 14.73
N GLU A 177 10.68 -11.13 13.89
CA GLU A 177 12.08 -11.20 14.36
C GLU A 177 12.43 -10.04 15.29
N VAL A 178 11.96 -8.83 14.99
CA VAL A 178 12.16 -7.66 15.86
C VAL A 178 11.50 -7.87 17.24
N VAL A 179 10.26 -8.37 17.27
CA VAL A 179 9.53 -8.65 18.52
C VAL A 179 10.19 -9.78 19.30
N ASP A 180 10.64 -10.85 18.63
CA ASP A 180 11.29 -11.98 19.30
C ASP A 180 12.69 -11.62 19.82
N ALA A 181 13.43 -10.78 19.09
CA ALA A 181 14.70 -10.24 19.56
C ALA A 181 14.52 -9.39 20.82
N ALA A 182 13.43 -8.61 20.90
CA ALA A 182 13.10 -7.86 22.11
C ALA A 182 12.85 -8.76 23.33
N LYS A 183 12.13 -9.89 23.14
CA LYS A 183 11.84 -10.87 24.20
C LYS A 183 13.08 -11.63 24.68
N THR A 184 13.99 -11.94 23.73
CA THR A 184 15.19 -12.78 24.01
C THR A 184 16.42 -11.95 24.36
N GLY A 185 16.38 -10.62 24.22
CA GLY A 185 17.52 -9.73 24.43
C GLY A 185 18.56 -9.80 23.29
N GLN A 186 18.22 -10.41 22.16
CA GLN A 186 19.08 -10.46 20.98
C GLN A 186 19.18 -9.10 20.30
N THR A 187 20.30 -8.88 19.59
CA THR A 187 20.50 -7.65 18.81
C THR A 187 20.11 -7.90 17.35
N VAL A 188 19.23 -7.06 16.81
CA VAL A 188 18.84 -7.10 15.40
C VAL A 188 19.88 -6.39 14.55
N LEU A 189 20.32 -7.00 13.47
CA LEU A 189 21.29 -6.43 12.53
C LEU A 189 20.55 -5.70 11.41
N LEU A 190 20.98 -4.48 11.11
CA LEU A 190 20.43 -3.65 10.04
C LEU A 190 21.54 -3.13 9.11
N PRO A 191 21.26 -2.93 7.81
CA PRO A 191 22.27 -2.45 6.86
C PRO A 191 22.52 -0.94 7.05
N ALA A 192 23.77 -0.57 7.35
CA ALA A 192 24.17 0.81 7.60
C ALA A 192 23.86 1.76 6.41
N ALA A 193 23.88 1.24 5.19
CA ALA A 193 23.56 2.03 3.98
C ALA A 193 22.09 2.55 3.99
N ALA A 194 21.15 1.86 4.65
CA ALA A 194 19.78 2.31 4.74
C ALA A 194 19.55 3.33 5.86
N ARG A 195 20.45 3.43 6.83
CA ARG A 195 20.26 4.12 8.12
C ARG A 195 19.62 5.50 8.01
N ASN A 196 20.18 6.35 7.13
CA ASN A 196 19.80 7.74 6.96
C ASN A 196 18.80 7.97 5.81
N LEU A 197 18.38 6.90 5.11
CA LEU A 197 17.40 7.01 4.03
C LEU A 197 15.99 7.06 4.59
N THR A 198 15.13 7.85 3.97
CA THR A 198 13.70 7.90 4.31
C THR A 198 13.03 6.56 4.02
N ALA A 199 12.34 6.01 5.00
CA ALA A 199 11.82 4.64 4.95
C ALA A 199 10.65 4.44 3.97
N GLY A 200 9.94 5.51 3.59
CA GLY A 200 8.76 5.41 2.73
C GLY A 200 7.71 4.49 3.33
N LEU A 201 7.36 4.71 4.59
CA LEU A 201 6.33 3.93 5.30
C LEU A 201 5.28 4.83 5.95
N ASP A 202 4.09 4.28 6.16
CA ASP A 202 3.00 4.92 6.88
C ASP A 202 2.13 3.86 7.56
N TRP A 203 1.37 4.25 8.59
CA TRP A 203 0.40 3.36 9.19
C TRP A 203 -0.74 3.05 8.22
N ALA A 204 -1.13 1.77 8.13
CA ALA A 204 -2.20 1.32 7.24
C ALA A 204 -3.55 2.00 7.54
N GLY A 205 -3.79 2.43 8.78
CA GLY A 205 -4.96 3.23 9.14
C GLY A 205 -4.98 4.59 8.44
N ASN A 206 -3.85 5.28 8.35
CA ASN A 206 -3.72 6.52 7.58
C ASN A 206 -3.91 6.24 6.08
N SER A 207 -3.27 5.19 5.55
CA SER A 207 -3.44 4.79 4.15
C SER A 207 -4.91 4.51 3.81
N GLY A 208 -5.62 3.82 4.70
CA GLY A 208 -7.06 3.54 4.56
C GLY A 208 -7.89 4.81 4.49
N LYS A 209 -7.65 5.77 5.41
CA LYS A 209 -8.30 7.08 5.41
C LYS A 209 -8.05 7.85 4.12
N LEU A 210 -6.78 7.95 3.69
CA LEU A 210 -6.42 8.64 2.45
C LEU A 210 -7.15 8.04 1.25
N ILE A 211 -7.12 6.71 1.08
CA ILE A 211 -7.73 6.03 -0.08
C ILE A 211 -9.26 6.17 -0.07
N ALA A 212 -9.90 5.92 1.06
CA ALA A 212 -11.35 6.06 1.17
C ALA A 212 -11.82 7.48 0.85
N ASN A 213 -11.06 8.50 1.30
CA ASN A 213 -11.41 9.90 1.08
C ASN A 213 -11.06 10.43 -0.34
N LEU A 214 -10.44 9.63 -1.21
CA LEU A 214 -10.33 9.92 -2.65
C LEU A 214 -11.57 9.48 -3.43
N LEU A 215 -12.33 8.48 -2.94
CA LEU A 215 -13.51 7.96 -3.65
C LEU A 215 -14.57 9.04 -3.88
N PHE A 216 -15.26 8.95 -5.02
CA PHE A 216 -16.37 9.79 -5.45
C PHE A 216 -16.05 11.26 -5.73
N LYS A 217 -14.77 11.64 -5.70
CA LYS A 217 -14.30 12.98 -6.04
C LYS A 217 -13.93 13.03 -7.53
N LYS A 218 -14.70 13.81 -8.30
CA LYS A 218 -14.49 13.93 -9.75
C LYS A 218 -13.12 14.53 -10.10
N GLU A 219 -12.59 15.39 -9.24
CA GLU A 219 -11.26 15.97 -9.37
C GLU A 219 -10.11 14.95 -9.24
N CYS A 220 -10.43 13.74 -8.76
CA CYS A 220 -9.48 12.62 -8.70
C CYS A 220 -9.49 11.73 -9.95
N PHE A 221 -10.43 11.93 -10.88
CA PHE A 221 -10.55 11.13 -12.07
C PHE A 221 -9.40 11.40 -13.04
N GLY A 222 -8.76 10.35 -13.54
CA GLY A 222 -7.59 10.43 -14.41
C GLY A 222 -6.29 10.82 -13.70
N GLU A 223 -6.29 10.93 -12.37
CA GLU A 223 -5.18 11.37 -11.55
C GLU A 223 -4.46 10.23 -10.82
N ALA A 224 -3.21 10.49 -10.43
CA ALA A 224 -2.43 9.62 -9.57
C ALA A 224 -2.15 10.30 -8.22
N TYR A 225 -2.11 9.51 -7.14
CA TYR A 225 -1.82 9.97 -5.78
C TYR A 225 -0.87 9.02 -5.07
N THR A 226 0.20 9.57 -4.49
CA THR A 226 1.05 8.82 -3.57
C THR A 226 0.38 8.79 -2.20
N ILE A 227 0.11 7.57 -1.70
CA ILE A 227 -0.60 7.40 -0.43
C ILE A 227 0.40 7.37 0.71
N SER A 228 0.62 8.54 1.27
CA SER A 228 1.48 8.80 2.43
C SER A 228 1.03 10.08 3.12
N THR A 229 1.18 10.14 4.43
CA THR A 229 0.93 11.36 5.22
C THR A 229 2.16 12.28 5.29
N GLY A 230 3.28 11.90 4.67
CA GLY A 230 4.49 12.72 4.58
C GLY A 230 5.30 12.82 5.86
N GLN A 231 5.14 11.90 6.81
CA GLN A 231 5.91 11.91 8.06
C GLN A 231 7.41 11.64 7.83
N ASN A 232 7.78 10.99 6.74
CA ASN A 232 9.15 10.91 6.19
C ASN A 232 10.25 10.58 7.21
N LEU A 233 10.03 9.58 8.08
CA LEU A 233 11.04 9.11 9.01
C LEU A 233 12.15 8.35 8.31
N THR A 234 13.40 8.52 8.78
CA THR A 234 14.51 7.65 8.36
C THR A 234 14.39 6.26 8.98
N TRP A 235 15.08 5.27 8.42
CA TRP A 235 15.12 3.93 9.00
C TRP A 235 15.72 3.93 10.41
N GLU A 236 16.66 4.85 10.72
CA GLU A 236 17.15 5.02 12.08
C GLU A 236 16.05 5.46 13.04
N GLN A 237 15.29 6.49 12.66
CA GLN A 237 14.17 6.97 13.47
C GLN A 237 13.09 5.91 13.70
N VAL A 238 12.83 5.08 12.68
CA VAL A 238 11.93 3.92 12.82
C VAL A 238 12.50 2.90 13.81
N ALA A 239 13.77 2.54 13.71
CA ALA A 239 14.44 1.63 14.66
C ALA A 239 14.42 2.19 16.08
N ASP A 240 14.62 3.50 16.27
CA ASP A 240 14.56 4.16 17.58
C ASP A 240 13.16 4.07 18.20
N ILE A 241 12.09 4.13 17.39
CA ILE A 241 10.71 3.90 17.88
C ILE A 241 10.60 2.49 18.47
N TYR A 242 11.04 1.47 17.76
CA TYR A 242 11.02 0.09 18.26
C TYR A 242 11.89 -0.09 19.50
N THR A 243 13.04 0.59 19.58
CA THR A 243 13.88 0.59 20.79
C THR A 243 13.12 1.17 21.98
N ARG A 244 12.43 2.29 21.82
CA ARG A 244 11.62 2.91 22.88
C ARG A 244 10.44 2.03 23.32
N LEU A 245 9.74 1.41 22.37
CA LEU A 245 8.51 0.67 22.64
C LEU A 245 8.76 -0.76 23.16
N LEU A 246 9.83 -1.42 22.72
CA LEU A 246 10.11 -2.82 23.00
C LEU A 246 11.43 -3.08 23.73
N GLY A 247 12.32 -2.11 23.84
CA GLY A 247 13.65 -2.29 24.39
C GLY A 247 14.60 -3.08 23.49
N VAL A 248 14.23 -3.34 22.23
CA VAL A 248 15.05 -4.06 21.27
C VAL A 248 16.30 -3.27 20.89
N LYS A 249 17.43 -3.97 20.73
CA LYS A 249 18.70 -3.37 20.34
C LYS A 249 18.96 -3.58 18.85
N PHE A 250 19.36 -2.52 18.15
CA PHE A 250 19.78 -2.58 16.76
C PHE A 250 21.28 -2.32 16.62
N ARG A 251 21.92 -2.99 15.67
CA ARG A 251 23.29 -2.74 15.26
C ARG A 251 23.35 -2.58 13.75
N TRP A 252 23.81 -1.44 13.31
CA TRP A 252 24.02 -1.11 11.92
C TRP A 252 25.36 -1.68 11.44
N ILE A 253 25.34 -2.58 10.45
CA ILE A 253 26.49 -3.29 9.90
C ILE A 253 26.66 -2.96 8.41
N SER A 254 27.82 -3.31 7.83
CA SER A 254 28.03 -3.09 6.41
C SER A 254 27.01 -3.86 5.56
N THR A 255 26.71 -3.35 4.35
CA THR A 255 25.80 -4.04 3.43
C THR A 255 26.30 -5.45 3.08
N GLU A 256 27.63 -5.61 2.94
CA GLU A 256 28.26 -6.90 2.66
C GLU A 256 28.03 -7.93 3.79
N GLU A 257 28.13 -7.50 5.04
CA GLU A 257 27.83 -8.35 6.20
C GLU A 257 26.32 -8.65 6.27
N PHE A 258 25.47 -7.65 6.01
CA PHE A 258 24.02 -7.81 6.07
C PHE A 258 23.51 -8.79 5.01
N VAL A 259 24.02 -8.76 3.79
CA VAL A 259 23.64 -9.69 2.71
C VAL A 259 23.87 -11.15 3.13
N LYS A 260 24.89 -11.45 3.95
CA LYS A 260 25.15 -12.80 4.46
C LYS A 260 24.08 -13.31 5.42
N THR A 261 23.24 -12.43 5.97
CA THR A 261 22.09 -12.83 6.82
C THR A 261 20.94 -13.41 6.02
N GLY A 262 20.88 -13.17 4.71
CA GLY A 262 19.82 -13.64 3.82
C GLY A 262 18.53 -12.81 3.85
N HIS A 263 18.44 -11.74 4.65
CA HIS A 263 17.24 -10.95 4.81
C HIS A 263 16.90 -10.12 3.57
N GLY A 264 15.95 -10.57 2.77
CA GLY A 264 15.28 -9.80 1.72
C GLY A 264 16.21 -9.05 0.77
N ILE A 265 17.27 -9.71 0.28
CA ILE A 265 18.35 -9.09 -0.52
C ILE A 265 17.80 -8.33 -1.72
N TYR A 266 16.85 -8.92 -2.44
CA TYR A 266 16.24 -8.29 -3.60
C TYR A 266 15.52 -6.97 -3.22
N ILE A 267 14.66 -7.01 -2.20
CA ILE A 267 13.92 -5.84 -1.76
C ILE A 267 14.86 -4.77 -1.15
N LEU A 268 15.98 -5.19 -0.57
CA LEU A 268 17.00 -4.27 -0.06
C LEU A 268 17.53 -3.38 -1.19
N PHE A 269 18.03 -3.97 -2.27
CA PHE A 269 18.69 -3.23 -3.35
C PHE A 269 17.72 -2.46 -4.26
N PHE A 270 16.51 -2.98 -4.47
CA PHE A 270 15.54 -2.38 -5.39
C PHE A 270 14.44 -1.57 -4.70
N ASP A 271 14.56 -1.32 -3.38
CA ASP A 271 13.62 -0.47 -2.67
C ASP A 271 14.21 0.17 -1.40
N ARG A 272 14.78 -0.64 -0.47
CA ARG A 272 15.15 -0.14 0.87
C ARG A 272 16.41 0.73 0.90
N LEU A 273 17.24 0.65 -0.14
CA LEU A 273 18.40 1.52 -0.35
C LEU A 273 18.08 2.75 -1.22
N TYR A 274 16.81 3.02 -1.48
CA TYR A 274 16.34 4.25 -2.13
C TYR A 274 15.82 5.23 -1.08
N ASP A 275 16.07 6.53 -1.28
CA ASP A 275 15.49 7.57 -0.42
C ASP A 275 14.03 7.79 -0.80
N ARG A 276 13.11 7.45 0.11
CA ARG A 276 11.68 7.49 -0.13
C ARG A 276 11.00 8.69 0.53
N LYS A 277 11.63 9.85 0.46
CA LYS A 277 11.05 11.11 0.92
C LYS A 277 9.90 11.54 0.01
N ILE A 278 8.67 11.44 0.49
CA ILE A 278 7.45 11.70 -0.28
C ILE A 278 6.93 13.12 -0.04
N ASP A 279 6.51 13.80 -1.12
CA ASP A 279 5.63 14.97 -1.04
C ASP A 279 4.16 14.50 -1.01
N SER A 280 3.50 14.69 0.12
CA SER A 280 2.12 14.28 0.33
C SER A 280 1.11 15.42 0.09
N SER A 281 1.54 16.60 -0.34
CA SER A 281 0.69 17.79 -0.47
C SER A 281 -0.51 17.55 -1.39
N LYS A 282 -0.32 16.81 -2.50
CA LYS A 282 -1.38 16.52 -3.47
C LYS A 282 -2.49 15.66 -2.86
N VAL A 283 -2.15 14.55 -2.20
CA VAL A 283 -3.14 13.65 -1.60
C VAL A 283 -3.83 14.27 -0.40
N LEU A 284 -3.12 15.01 0.45
CA LEU A 284 -3.71 15.72 1.59
C LEU A 284 -4.69 16.79 1.14
N LYS A 285 -4.33 17.57 0.11
CA LYS A 285 -5.24 18.55 -0.51
C LYS A 285 -6.48 17.88 -1.09
N ALA A 286 -6.31 16.78 -1.83
CA ALA A 286 -7.43 16.07 -2.48
C ALA A 286 -8.37 15.43 -1.45
N THR A 287 -7.85 14.84 -0.39
CA THR A 287 -8.66 14.20 0.65
C THR A 287 -9.29 15.21 1.60
N GLY A 288 -8.64 16.33 1.83
CA GLY A 288 -9.02 17.34 2.82
C GLY A 288 -8.69 16.94 4.26
N LEU A 289 -7.91 15.86 4.45
CA LEU A 289 -7.45 15.43 5.78
C LEU A 289 -6.44 16.44 6.35
N LYS A 290 -6.58 16.67 7.64
CA LYS A 290 -5.74 17.60 8.38
C LYS A 290 -4.79 16.85 9.33
N ALA A 291 -3.86 17.58 9.95
CA ALA A 291 -2.89 17.00 10.87
C ALA A 291 -3.56 16.23 12.04
N GLU A 292 -4.68 16.72 12.55
CA GLU A 292 -5.45 16.07 13.62
C GLU A 292 -6.09 14.74 13.21
N ASP A 293 -6.29 14.52 11.91
CA ASP A 293 -6.84 13.27 11.37
C ASP A 293 -5.77 12.18 11.19
N ILE A 294 -4.51 12.56 11.28
CA ILE A 294 -3.34 11.71 11.00
C ILE A 294 -2.77 11.15 12.29
N THR A 295 -2.68 9.84 12.35
CA THR A 295 -1.97 9.12 13.43
C THR A 295 -0.46 9.16 13.17
N SER A 296 0.35 9.44 14.20
CA SER A 296 1.80 9.39 14.07
C SER A 296 2.27 7.96 13.75
N ILE A 297 3.43 7.83 13.08
CA ILE A 297 4.03 6.51 12.82
C ILE A 297 4.29 5.77 14.14
N GLU A 298 4.77 6.46 15.17
CA GLU A 298 5.01 5.87 16.48
C GLU A 298 3.71 5.33 17.12
N ASP A 299 2.63 6.11 17.11
CA ASP A 299 1.34 5.65 17.64
C ASP A 299 0.76 4.51 16.78
N GLY A 300 0.94 4.57 15.47
CA GLY A 300 0.55 3.48 14.58
C GLY A 300 1.28 2.17 14.90
N ILE A 301 2.61 2.22 15.12
CA ILE A 301 3.41 1.05 15.53
C ILE A 301 2.92 0.53 16.88
N LYS A 302 2.65 1.42 17.85
CA LYS A 302 2.12 1.03 19.17
C LYS A 302 0.78 0.31 19.07
N ILE A 303 -0.16 0.84 18.28
CA ILE A 303 -1.46 0.22 18.02
C ILE A 303 -1.27 -1.20 17.45
N GLU A 304 -0.39 -1.36 16.45
CA GLU A 304 -0.22 -2.64 15.79
C GLU A 304 0.53 -3.66 16.67
N LEU A 305 1.47 -3.22 17.49
CA LEU A 305 2.10 -4.09 18.49
C LEU A 305 1.09 -4.60 19.55
N GLU A 306 0.10 -3.78 19.92
CA GLU A 306 -1.00 -4.22 20.79
C GLU A 306 -1.91 -5.25 20.09
N ASN A 307 -2.15 -5.08 18.79
CA ASN A 307 -2.92 -6.04 17.99
C ASN A 307 -2.21 -7.40 17.87
N VAL A 308 -0.89 -7.39 17.65
CA VAL A 308 -0.06 -8.64 17.67
C VAL A 308 -0.19 -9.36 19.01
N LYS A 309 -0.14 -8.64 20.14
CA LYS A 309 -0.28 -9.26 21.48
C LYS A 309 -1.64 -9.90 21.73
N LYS A 310 -2.72 -9.38 21.13
CA LYS A 310 -4.08 -9.93 21.28
C LYS A 310 -4.29 -11.20 20.46
N GLN A 311 -3.45 -11.46 19.46
CA GLN A 311 -3.52 -12.63 18.60
C GLN A 311 -2.60 -13.78 19.04
N SER A 312 -1.66 -13.50 19.97
CA SER A 312 -0.73 -14.46 20.59
C SER A 312 -1.32 -15.04 21.86
#